data_8eef8b427b3c32fdbe60650e43fa2ce1
#
_entry.id   8eef8b427b3c32fdbe60650e43fa2ce1
#
_cell.length_a   1.000
_cell.length_b   1.000
_cell.length_c   1.000
_cell.angle_alpha   90.00
_cell.angle_beta   90.00
_cell.angle_gamma   90.00
#
_symmetry.space_group_name_H-M   'P 1'
#
loop_
_entity.id
_entity.type
_entity.pdbx_description
1 polymer ?
#
loop_
_entity_poly.entity_id
_entity_poly.type
_entity_poly.pdbx_seq_one_letter_code
_entity_poly.pdbx_strand_id
1 'polypeptide(L)'
;MPDLTPRTSNEDLTKWLTHPRYPRSNSYDPRWVVENQMGPNALWLLEWLAPALGLEALRPGARVLDLGCGRAMTSVFLAREYDAQVTAADLWIKPDDNAGRIAEAGFADRVQPVHAEAHDLPFAEGSFDAIVSVDAYQYFGTDDLYLPTLTRLLRPGGRIGVVVPALREEPQGLEPPEHLEPWWEPGYWCFHSADWWRRQWTRSGAVEVEAADWLDDGWRDWLLWCEVIAAESPEEWHRTMARQVGEMLRHDEGRALGFVRLVGRRKP
;
A
#
# COMPACT_ATOMS: atom_id res chain seq x y z
N MET A 1 21.38 -22.17 -16.91
CA MET A 1 20.57 -21.70 -18.03
C MET A 1 19.32 -21.15 -17.43
N PRO A 2 18.92 -19.89 -17.63
CA PRO A 2 17.61 -19.43 -17.15
C PRO A 2 16.54 -20.23 -17.89
N ASP A 3 15.59 -20.76 -17.11
CA ASP A 3 14.45 -21.53 -17.59
C ASP A 3 13.58 -20.57 -18.43
N LEU A 4 13.60 -20.72 -19.75
CA LEU A 4 12.81 -19.95 -20.69
C LEU A 4 11.38 -20.57 -20.79
N THR A 5 10.69 -20.66 -19.66
CA THR A 5 9.24 -20.86 -19.71
C THR A 5 8.63 -19.66 -20.45
N PRO A 6 7.77 -19.88 -21.48
CA PRO A 6 7.13 -18.76 -22.17
C PRO A 6 6.34 -17.95 -21.14
N ARG A 7 6.66 -16.65 -20.98
CA ARG A 7 5.86 -15.75 -20.16
C ARG A 7 4.44 -15.71 -20.71
N THR A 8 3.47 -15.70 -19.82
CA THR A 8 2.05 -15.55 -20.17
C THR A 8 1.86 -14.31 -21.05
N SER A 9 0.96 -14.38 -22.02
CA SER A 9 0.68 -13.24 -22.89
C SER A 9 0.11 -12.06 -22.10
N ASN A 10 0.32 -10.83 -22.57
CA ASN A 10 -0.30 -9.65 -21.93
C ASN A 10 -1.83 -9.74 -21.96
N GLU A 11 -2.42 -10.38 -22.96
CA GLU A 11 -3.86 -10.60 -23.05
C GLU A 11 -4.36 -11.51 -21.91
N ASP A 12 -3.66 -12.58 -21.62
CA ASP A 12 -4.03 -13.49 -20.52
C ASP A 12 -3.76 -12.85 -19.16
N LEU A 13 -2.65 -12.12 -18.99
CA LEU A 13 -2.41 -11.34 -17.79
C LEU A 13 -3.52 -10.29 -17.56
N THR A 14 -3.95 -9.61 -18.61
CA THR A 14 -5.08 -8.68 -18.53
C THR A 14 -6.33 -9.37 -18.02
N LYS A 15 -6.65 -10.56 -18.53
CA LYS A 15 -7.83 -11.35 -18.06
C LYS A 15 -7.71 -11.70 -16.57
N TRP A 16 -6.51 -12.10 -16.12
CA TRP A 16 -6.28 -12.47 -14.72
C TRP A 16 -6.33 -11.27 -13.78
N LEU A 17 -5.83 -10.11 -14.22
CA LEU A 17 -5.75 -8.90 -13.40
C LEU A 17 -6.94 -7.95 -13.55
N THR A 18 -7.88 -8.24 -14.49
CA THR A 18 -9.12 -7.48 -14.59
C THR A 18 -10.04 -7.81 -13.41
N HIS A 19 -10.22 -6.85 -12.51
CA HIS A 19 -10.99 -7.01 -11.30
C HIS A 19 -12.19 -6.05 -11.26
N PRO A 20 -13.42 -6.53 -10.99
CA PRO A 20 -14.63 -5.68 -11.04
C PRO A 20 -14.67 -4.58 -9.98
N ARG A 21 -13.98 -4.77 -8.84
CA ARG A 21 -13.88 -3.77 -7.77
C ARG A 21 -12.90 -2.63 -8.08
N TYR A 22 -11.97 -2.84 -9.02
CA TYR A 22 -10.84 -1.92 -9.25
C TYR A 22 -10.75 -1.48 -10.72
N PRO A 23 -11.79 -0.80 -11.25
CA PRO A 23 -11.90 -0.48 -12.67
C PRO A 23 -10.79 0.46 -13.17
N ARG A 24 -10.26 1.35 -12.33
CA ARG A 24 -9.14 2.24 -12.70
C ARG A 24 -7.86 1.44 -12.87
N SER A 25 -7.57 0.53 -11.93
CA SER A 25 -6.40 -0.35 -11.96
C SER A 25 -6.39 -1.24 -13.20
N ASN A 26 -7.56 -1.64 -13.72
CA ASN A 26 -7.67 -2.44 -14.95
C ASN A 26 -7.14 -1.73 -16.20
N SER A 27 -6.92 -0.41 -16.16
CA SER A 27 -6.43 0.38 -17.28
C SER A 27 -4.91 0.45 -17.38
N TYR A 28 -4.19 -0.16 -16.45
CA TYR A 28 -2.73 -0.21 -16.43
C TYR A 28 -2.21 -1.43 -17.19
N ASP A 29 -1.04 -1.29 -17.82
CA ASP A 29 -0.37 -2.43 -18.44
C ASP A 29 -0.09 -3.50 -17.39
N PRO A 30 -0.61 -4.72 -17.53
CA PRO A 30 -0.48 -5.76 -16.52
C PRO A 30 0.98 -6.20 -16.31
N ARG A 31 1.81 -6.11 -17.35
CA ARG A 31 3.24 -6.43 -17.26
C ARG A 31 3.97 -5.39 -16.43
N TRP A 32 3.68 -4.12 -16.66
CA TRP A 32 4.22 -3.02 -15.85
C TRP A 32 3.84 -3.17 -14.37
N VAL A 33 2.60 -3.57 -14.07
CA VAL A 33 2.14 -3.81 -12.69
C VAL A 33 2.91 -4.96 -12.04
N VAL A 34 3.10 -6.09 -12.74
CA VAL A 34 3.86 -7.24 -12.25
C VAL A 34 5.35 -6.90 -12.01
N GLU A 35 5.95 -6.13 -12.90
CA GLU A 35 7.39 -5.79 -12.84
C GLU A 35 7.71 -4.73 -11.77
N ASN A 36 6.74 -3.89 -11.40
CA ASN A 36 6.94 -2.82 -10.42
C ASN A 36 6.36 -3.12 -9.02
N GLN A 37 5.83 -4.32 -8.79
CA GLN A 37 5.30 -4.72 -7.48
C GLN A 37 6.41 -4.90 -6.43
N MET A 38 6.06 -4.78 -5.16
CA MET A 38 6.93 -5.05 -4.00
C MET A 38 6.23 -5.82 -2.87
N GLY A 39 4.94 -6.09 -3.00
CA GLY A 39 4.10 -6.77 -2.01
C GLY A 39 2.72 -7.10 -2.60
N PRO A 40 1.64 -6.95 -1.85
CA PRO A 40 0.27 -7.00 -2.36
C PRO A 40 0.04 -6.04 -3.53
N ASN A 41 -1.04 -6.23 -4.30
CA ASN A 41 -1.35 -5.33 -5.41
C ASN A 41 -1.69 -3.92 -4.91
N ALA A 42 -0.68 -3.04 -4.91
CA ALA A 42 -0.80 -1.70 -4.36
C ALA A 42 -1.81 -0.82 -5.11
N LEU A 43 -2.05 -1.08 -6.42
CA LEU A 43 -3.06 -0.32 -7.18
C LEU A 43 -4.48 -0.68 -6.71
N TRP A 44 -4.79 -1.95 -6.50
CA TRP A 44 -6.09 -2.40 -5.97
C TRP A 44 -6.34 -1.83 -4.57
N LEU A 45 -5.33 -1.88 -3.70
CA LEU A 45 -5.42 -1.36 -2.34
C LEU A 45 -5.61 0.17 -2.32
N LEU A 46 -4.88 0.90 -3.18
CA LEU A 46 -5.04 2.35 -3.30
C LEU A 46 -6.42 2.72 -3.87
N GLU A 47 -6.91 1.98 -4.87
CA GLU A 47 -8.23 2.23 -5.43
C GLU A 47 -9.35 1.96 -4.41
N TRP A 48 -9.17 0.96 -3.53
CA TRP A 48 -10.08 0.76 -2.39
C TRP A 48 -10.02 1.88 -1.36
N LEU A 49 -8.82 2.43 -1.10
CA LEU A 49 -8.64 3.55 -0.18
C LEU A 49 -9.26 4.86 -0.70
N ALA A 50 -9.15 5.09 -1.98
CA ALA A 50 -9.39 6.38 -2.62
C ALA A 50 -10.75 7.04 -2.29
N PRO A 51 -11.90 6.34 -2.35
CA PRO A 51 -13.20 6.92 -2.00
C PRO A 51 -13.27 7.34 -0.52
N ALA A 52 -12.73 6.54 0.39
CA ALA A 52 -12.75 6.86 1.83
C ALA A 52 -11.85 8.05 2.16
N LEU A 53 -10.68 8.14 1.51
CA LEU A 53 -9.77 9.28 1.65
C LEU A 53 -10.32 10.54 0.96
N GLY A 54 -11.26 10.39 0.03
CA GLY A 54 -11.87 11.49 -0.72
C GLY A 54 -10.93 12.06 -1.79
N LEU A 55 -10.13 11.19 -2.46
CA LEU A 55 -9.21 11.63 -3.49
C LEU A 55 -9.90 12.32 -4.66
N GLU A 56 -11.13 11.91 -5.00
CA GLU A 56 -11.95 12.56 -6.04
C GLU A 56 -12.29 14.02 -5.74
N ALA A 57 -12.28 14.42 -4.47
CA ALA A 57 -12.56 15.78 -4.04
C ALA A 57 -11.31 16.66 -3.92
N LEU A 58 -10.12 16.12 -4.18
CA LEU A 58 -8.91 16.91 -4.22
C LEU A 58 -8.93 17.84 -5.43
N ARG A 59 -8.45 19.08 -5.24
CA ARG A 59 -8.28 20.02 -6.35
C ARG A 59 -7.18 19.51 -7.31
N PRO A 60 -7.27 19.81 -8.61
CA PRO A 60 -6.17 19.56 -9.54
C PRO A 60 -4.85 20.16 -9.01
N GLY A 61 -3.77 19.39 -9.11
CA GLY A 61 -2.46 19.79 -8.60
C GLY A 61 -2.35 19.79 -7.06
N ALA A 62 -3.27 19.09 -6.35
CA ALA A 62 -3.13 18.87 -4.92
C ALA A 62 -1.81 18.16 -4.60
N ARG A 63 -1.14 18.57 -3.52
CA ARG A 63 0.14 18.00 -3.10
C ARG A 63 -0.10 16.78 -2.24
N VAL A 64 0.37 15.63 -2.70
CA VAL A 64 0.21 14.35 -2.01
C VAL A 64 1.59 13.77 -1.67
N LEU A 65 1.78 13.37 -0.42
CA LEU A 65 2.90 12.54 -0.02
C LEU A 65 2.48 11.07 -0.16
N ASP A 66 3.21 10.31 -0.98
CA ASP A 66 3.13 8.86 -1.06
C ASP A 66 4.31 8.28 -0.26
N LEU A 67 4.04 7.81 0.95
CA LEU A 67 5.04 7.41 1.94
C LEU A 67 5.22 5.89 1.95
N GLY A 68 6.43 5.44 1.66
CA GLY A 68 6.73 4.05 1.40
C GLY A 68 6.22 3.64 0.01
N CYS A 69 6.50 4.49 -0.99
CA CYS A 69 5.97 4.35 -2.36
C CYS A 69 6.53 3.14 -3.13
N GLY A 70 7.55 2.45 -2.59
CA GLY A 70 8.24 1.36 -3.27
C GLY A 70 8.74 1.78 -4.64
N ARG A 71 8.35 1.05 -5.67
CA ARG A 71 8.69 1.34 -7.07
C ARG A 71 7.75 2.37 -7.73
N ALA A 72 7.13 3.24 -6.95
CA ALA A 72 6.31 4.39 -7.36
C ALA A 72 5.03 4.05 -8.15
N MET A 73 4.50 2.83 -8.07
CA MET A 73 3.23 2.48 -8.74
C MET A 73 2.06 3.33 -8.23
N THR A 74 1.93 3.45 -6.91
CA THR A 74 0.92 4.27 -6.25
C THR A 74 1.07 5.75 -6.57
N SER A 75 2.30 6.22 -6.67
CA SER A 75 2.60 7.60 -7.05
C SER A 75 2.15 7.93 -8.48
N VAL A 76 2.42 7.03 -9.42
CA VAL A 76 1.94 7.16 -10.82
C VAL A 76 0.41 7.13 -10.87
N PHE A 77 -0.22 6.25 -10.08
CA PHE A 77 -1.68 6.16 -9.99
C PHE A 77 -2.28 7.48 -9.47
N LEU A 78 -1.75 8.04 -8.38
CA LEU A 78 -2.20 9.32 -7.83
C LEU A 78 -2.08 10.48 -8.82
N ALA A 79 -0.98 10.55 -9.55
CA ALA A 79 -0.77 11.57 -10.57
C ALA A 79 -1.70 11.41 -11.77
N ARG A 80 -1.92 10.16 -12.22
CA ARG A 80 -2.75 9.86 -13.40
C ARG A 80 -4.23 10.01 -13.12
N GLU A 81 -4.72 9.42 -12.03
CA GLU A 81 -6.15 9.29 -11.78
C GLU A 81 -6.75 10.52 -11.05
N TYR A 82 -5.92 11.27 -10.32
CA TYR A 82 -6.36 12.39 -9.48
C TYR A 82 -5.67 13.72 -9.78
N ASP A 83 -4.87 13.78 -10.85
CA ASP A 83 -4.13 14.99 -11.24
C ASP A 83 -3.29 15.59 -10.09
N ALA A 84 -2.74 14.71 -9.24
CA ALA A 84 -1.97 15.12 -8.07
C ALA A 84 -0.51 15.48 -8.42
N GLN A 85 0.06 16.40 -7.63
CA GLN A 85 1.51 16.58 -7.52
C GLN A 85 2.02 15.70 -6.40
N VAL A 86 2.79 14.67 -6.72
CA VAL A 86 3.14 13.62 -5.79
C VAL A 86 4.61 13.71 -5.38
N THR A 87 4.86 13.68 -4.08
CA THR A 87 6.18 13.40 -3.52
C THR A 87 6.23 11.92 -3.17
N ALA A 88 7.02 11.15 -3.92
CA ALA A 88 7.17 9.71 -3.79
C ALA A 88 8.37 9.41 -2.87
N ALA A 89 8.10 9.19 -1.58
CA ALA A 89 9.14 8.98 -0.57
C ALA A 89 9.32 7.49 -0.25
N ASP A 90 10.56 7.01 -0.34
CA ASP A 90 10.92 5.64 0.00
C ASP A 90 12.33 5.57 0.59
N LEU A 91 12.56 4.56 1.48
CA LEU A 91 13.86 4.31 2.08
C LEU A 91 14.68 3.27 1.28
N TRP A 92 14.02 2.28 0.70
CA TRP A 92 14.69 1.14 0.07
C TRP A 92 14.99 1.34 -1.40
N ILE A 93 14.12 2.07 -2.09
CA ILE A 93 14.26 2.32 -3.53
C ILE A 93 14.94 3.67 -3.75
N LYS A 94 16.03 3.66 -4.52
CA LYS A 94 16.79 4.87 -4.81
C LYS A 94 15.96 5.84 -5.66
N PRO A 95 16.06 7.15 -5.42
CA PRO A 95 15.33 8.16 -6.20
C PRO A 95 15.60 8.07 -7.70
N ASP A 96 16.85 7.83 -8.11
CA ASP A 96 17.23 7.73 -9.52
C ASP A 96 16.54 6.54 -10.21
N ASP A 97 16.37 5.40 -9.52
CA ASP A 97 15.66 4.24 -10.04
C ASP A 97 14.18 4.55 -10.24
N ASN A 98 13.57 5.29 -9.29
CA ASN A 98 12.17 5.71 -9.39
C ASN A 98 12.00 6.83 -10.42
N ALA A 99 12.96 7.74 -10.57
CA ALA A 99 12.91 8.77 -11.60
C ALA A 99 12.84 8.16 -13.02
N GLY A 100 13.60 7.09 -13.27
CA GLY A 100 13.50 6.33 -14.51
C GLY A 100 12.11 5.76 -14.74
N ARG A 101 11.54 5.01 -13.76
CA ARG A 101 10.21 4.41 -13.85
C ARG A 101 9.09 5.44 -14.03
N ILE A 102 9.17 6.55 -13.30
CA ILE A 102 8.22 7.66 -13.39
C ILE A 102 8.27 8.32 -14.77
N ALA A 103 9.48 8.52 -15.31
CA ALA A 103 9.65 9.11 -16.64
C ALA A 103 9.13 8.16 -17.74
N GLU A 104 9.41 6.86 -17.66
CA GLU A 104 8.86 5.85 -18.56
C GLU A 104 7.34 5.80 -18.53
N ALA A 105 6.74 6.00 -17.34
CA ALA A 105 5.29 6.09 -17.18
C ALA A 105 4.71 7.44 -17.68
N GLY A 106 5.54 8.44 -18.02
CA GLY A 106 5.11 9.75 -18.53
C GLY A 106 4.70 10.77 -17.45
N PHE A 107 5.15 10.62 -16.21
CA PHE A 107 4.74 11.47 -15.07
C PHE A 107 5.90 12.22 -14.40
N ALA A 108 7.03 12.41 -15.09
CA ALA A 108 8.20 13.10 -14.52
C ALA A 108 7.95 14.57 -14.13
N ASP A 109 6.93 15.20 -14.66
CA ASP A 109 6.51 16.56 -14.33
C ASP A 109 5.60 16.64 -13.09
N ARG A 110 5.07 15.51 -12.61
CA ARG A 110 4.09 15.43 -11.50
C ARG A 110 4.53 14.60 -10.31
N VAL A 111 5.47 13.69 -10.50
CA VAL A 111 5.93 12.78 -9.44
C VAL A 111 7.40 13.02 -9.17
N GLN A 112 7.71 13.45 -7.96
CA GLN A 112 9.09 13.70 -7.50
C GLN A 112 9.52 12.58 -6.55
N PRO A 113 10.47 11.72 -6.92
CA PRO A 113 11.02 10.71 -6.02
C PRO A 113 11.96 11.34 -5.00
N VAL A 114 11.87 10.89 -3.76
CA VAL A 114 12.69 11.35 -2.63
C VAL A 114 13.16 10.15 -1.82
N HIS A 115 14.46 10.09 -1.50
CA HIS A 115 14.98 9.13 -0.53
C HIS A 115 14.77 9.69 0.88
N ALA A 116 13.95 9.02 1.68
CA ALA A 116 13.67 9.46 3.04
C ALA A 116 13.34 8.29 3.97
N GLU A 117 13.77 8.41 5.22
CA GLU A 117 13.35 7.54 6.31
C GLU A 117 12.07 8.11 6.93
N ALA A 118 11.12 7.22 7.27
CA ALA A 118 9.78 7.64 7.70
C ALA A 118 9.78 8.53 8.96
N HIS A 119 10.72 8.33 9.88
CA HIS A 119 10.85 9.15 11.10
C HIS A 119 11.68 10.42 10.92
N ASP A 120 12.33 10.61 9.76
CA ASP A 120 13.17 11.79 9.44
C ASP A 120 12.81 12.36 8.05
N LEU A 121 11.57 12.80 7.90
CA LEU A 121 11.05 13.31 6.64
C LEU A 121 11.47 14.79 6.44
N PRO A 122 12.15 15.14 5.32
CA PRO A 122 12.72 16.47 5.10
C PRO A 122 11.68 17.47 4.56
N PHE A 123 10.46 17.45 5.11
CA PHE A 123 9.37 18.29 4.61
C PHE A 123 8.90 19.29 5.65
N ALA A 124 8.51 20.48 5.21
CA ALA A 124 7.97 21.51 6.08
C ALA A 124 6.54 21.15 6.56
N GLU A 125 6.16 21.65 7.72
CA GLU A 125 4.81 21.53 8.23
C GLU A 125 3.77 22.11 7.24
N GLY A 126 2.63 21.44 7.10
CA GLY A 126 1.56 21.88 6.19
C GLY A 126 1.88 21.76 4.70
N SER A 127 2.90 20.98 4.33
CA SER A 127 3.34 20.82 2.93
C SER A 127 2.33 20.10 2.06
N PHE A 128 1.49 19.22 2.63
CA PHE A 128 0.65 18.30 1.86
C PHE A 128 -0.84 18.48 2.12
N ASP A 129 -1.63 18.32 1.06
CA ASP A 129 -3.09 18.24 1.10
C ASP A 129 -3.56 16.86 1.60
N ALA A 130 -2.82 15.81 1.22
CA ALA A 130 -3.05 14.44 1.66
C ALA A 130 -1.73 13.67 1.84
N ILE A 131 -1.77 12.65 2.70
CA ILE A 131 -0.71 11.63 2.84
C ILE A 131 -1.35 10.28 2.53
N VAL A 132 -0.67 9.49 1.70
CA VAL A 132 -1.04 8.11 1.36
C VAL A 132 0.11 7.19 1.76
N SER A 133 -0.20 6.00 2.30
CA SER A 133 0.78 4.93 2.48
C SER A 133 0.08 3.59 2.27
N VAL A 134 0.57 2.82 1.32
CA VAL A 134 0.00 1.51 0.96
C VAL A 134 1.06 0.44 1.20
N ASP A 135 0.72 -0.55 2.03
CA ASP A 135 1.59 -1.68 2.39
C ASP A 135 2.97 -1.27 2.96
N ALA A 136 3.02 -0.16 3.66
CA ALA A 136 4.26 0.32 4.29
C ALA A 136 4.04 0.83 5.73
N TYR A 137 2.90 1.48 6.01
CA TYR A 137 2.64 2.15 7.28
C TYR A 137 2.75 1.23 8.50
N GLN A 138 2.45 -0.05 8.38
CA GLN A 138 2.56 -1.04 9.46
C GLN A 138 3.96 -1.15 10.05
N TYR A 139 5.01 -0.87 9.29
CA TYR A 139 6.40 -0.99 9.76
C TYR A 139 6.86 0.14 10.69
N PHE A 140 6.21 1.30 10.63
CA PHE A 140 6.57 2.49 11.41
C PHE A 140 5.38 3.13 12.14
N GLY A 141 4.18 2.89 11.69
CA GLY A 141 2.96 3.48 12.24
C GLY A 141 2.51 2.91 13.58
N THR A 142 3.10 1.82 14.05
CA THR A 142 2.82 1.22 15.36
C THR A 142 3.41 2.01 16.53
N ASP A 143 4.35 2.92 16.28
CA ASP A 143 4.85 3.85 17.29
C ASP A 143 3.76 4.88 17.65
N ASP A 144 3.45 4.98 18.93
CA ASP A 144 2.43 5.91 19.48
C ASP A 144 2.71 7.39 19.17
N LEU A 145 3.97 7.76 18.98
CA LEU A 145 4.38 9.15 18.72
C LEU A 145 4.52 9.46 17.23
N TYR A 146 4.44 8.45 16.38
CA TYR A 146 4.68 8.63 14.95
C TYR A 146 3.55 9.41 14.25
N LEU A 147 2.29 9.02 14.44
CA LEU A 147 1.16 9.68 13.79
C LEU A 147 1.08 11.18 14.11
N PRO A 148 1.24 11.65 15.35
CA PRO A 148 1.32 13.08 15.65
C PRO A 148 2.42 13.82 14.88
N THR A 149 3.57 13.20 14.70
CA THR A 149 4.70 13.77 13.96
C THR A 149 4.40 13.83 12.46
N LEU A 150 3.94 12.74 11.89
CA LEU A 150 3.61 12.64 10.47
C LEU A 150 2.50 13.63 10.06
N THR A 151 1.46 13.74 10.86
CA THR A 151 0.30 14.60 10.51
C THR A 151 0.60 16.09 10.55
N ARG A 152 1.72 16.53 11.15
CA ARG A 152 2.19 17.91 11.03
C ARG A 152 2.52 18.31 9.60
N LEU A 153 2.86 17.35 8.74
CA LEU A 153 3.13 17.58 7.33
C LEU A 153 1.86 17.88 6.52
N LEU A 154 0.69 17.48 7.02
CA LEU A 154 -0.58 17.84 6.41
C LEU A 154 -0.92 19.31 6.70
N ARG A 155 -1.53 20.01 5.76
CA ARG A 155 -2.22 21.27 6.06
C ARG A 155 -3.37 21.07 7.05
N PRO A 156 -3.83 22.10 7.77
CA PRO A 156 -5.04 22.00 8.59
C PRO A 156 -6.23 21.46 7.75
N GLY A 157 -6.90 20.43 8.28
CA GLY A 157 -8.00 19.75 7.59
C GLY A 157 -7.56 18.81 6.44
N GLY A 158 -6.26 18.66 6.19
CA GLY A 158 -5.71 17.64 5.29
C GLY A 158 -5.94 16.24 5.85
N ARG A 159 -5.87 15.24 4.98
CA ARG A 159 -6.18 13.84 5.33
C ARG A 159 -4.99 12.92 5.16
N ILE A 160 -4.92 11.91 6.02
CA ILE A 160 -4.04 10.75 5.85
C ILE A 160 -4.90 9.52 5.59
N GLY A 161 -4.49 8.73 4.60
CA GLY A 161 -5.07 7.43 4.31
C GLY A 161 -4.01 6.36 4.18
N VAL A 162 -4.20 5.24 4.86
CA VAL A 162 -3.28 4.11 4.76
C VAL A 162 -4.02 2.81 4.51
N VAL A 163 -3.37 1.87 3.83
CA VAL A 163 -3.81 0.48 3.74
C VAL A 163 -2.66 -0.40 4.17
N VAL A 164 -2.95 -1.31 5.08
CA VAL A 164 -1.96 -2.22 5.66
C VAL A 164 -2.44 -3.65 5.65
N PRO A 165 -1.56 -4.65 5.50
CA PRO A 165 -1.85 -6.02 5.89
C PRO A 165 -2.26 -6.06 7.35
N ALA A 166 -3.18 -6.92 7.69
CA ALA A 166 -3.84 -6.86 8.99
C ALA A 166 -4.34 -8.23 9.45
N LEU A 167 -4.53 -8.34 10.74
CA LEU A 167 -5.32 -9.41 11.36
C LEU A 167 -6.77 -8.96 11.51
N ARG A 168 -7.70 -9.89 11.37
CA ARG A 168 -9.13 -9.64 11.61
C ARG A 168 -9.40 -9.28 13.08
N GLU A 169 -8.70 -9.97 13.97
CA GLU A 169 -8.77 -9.80 15.43
C GLU A 169 -7.37 -9.84 16.04
N GLU A 170 -7.15 -9.13 17.13
CA GLU A 170 -5.89 -9.18 17.86
C GLU A 170 -5.71 -10.55 18.52
N PRO A 171 -4.49 -11.14 18.47
CA PRO A 171 -4.17 -12.32 19.27
C PRO A 171 -4.41 -12.08 20.77
N GLN A 172 -4.98 -13.05 21.46
CA GLN A 172 -5.30 -12.92 22.91
C GLN A 172 -4.07 -13.10 23.83
N GLY A 173 -2.88 -13.20 23.29
CA GLY A 173 -1.65 -13.43 24.05
C GLY A 173 -0.42 -13.02 23.28
N LEU A 174 0.68 -13.72 23.55
CA LEU A 174 1.96 -13.52 22.87
C LEU A 174 2.18 -14.52 21.73
N GLU A 175 1.22 -15.38 21.48
CA GLU A 175 1.30 -16.41 20.44
C GLU A 175 0.51 -15.96 19.20
N PRO A 176 0.98 -16.32 17.99
CA PRO A 176 0.23 -16.06 16.77
C PRO A 176 -1.08 -16.87 16.73
N PRO A 177 -2.00 -16.59 15.80
CA PRO A 177 -3.11 -17.49 15.55
C PRO A 177 -2.61 -18.91 15.29
N GLU A 178 -3.10 -19.91 16.03
CA GLU A 178 -2.59 -21.30 16.05
C GLU A 178 -2.41 -21.88 14.64
N HIS A 179 -3.38 -21.65 13.76
CA HIS A 179 -3.33 -22.17 12.39
C HIS A 179 -2.31 -21.45 11.50
N LEU A 180 -1.77 -20.29 11.90
CA LEU A 180 -0.75 -19.53 11.16
C LEU A 180 0.67 -19.75 11.73
N GLU A 181 0.81 -20.41 12.85
CA GLU A 181 2.10 -20.63 13.51
C GLU A 181 3.21 -21.13 12.55
N PRO A 182 2.96 -22.09 11.61
CA PRO A 182 3.97 -22.58 10.69
C PRO A 182 4.53 -21.54 9.71
N TRP A 183 3.79 -20.47 9.47
CA TRP A 183 4.18 -19.37 8.56
C TRP A 183 4.50 -18.07 9.29
N TRP A 184 4.36 -18.04 10.63
CA TRP A 184 4.49 -16.81 11.37
C TRP A 184 5.93 -16.31 11.42
N GLU A 185 6.13 -15.07 11.01
CA GLU A 185 7.41 -14.40 11.04
C GLU A 185 7.36 -13.17 11.97
N PRO A 186 8.51 -12.74 12.55
CA PRO A 186 8.55 -11.57 13.43
C PRO A 186 7.94 -10.30 12.81
N GLY A 187 8.02 -10.14 11.50
CA GLY A 187 7.44 -9.01 10.78
C GLY A 187 5.91 -8.95 10.84
N TYR A 188 5.23 -10.07 11.09
CA TYR A 188 3.76 -10.10 11.14
C TYR A 188 3.18 -9.56 12.45
N TRP A 189 4.00 -9.36 13.48
CA TRP A 189 3.56 -8.70 14.71
C TRP A 189 3.13 -7.24 14.53
N CYS A 190 3.44 -6.63 13.39
CA CYS A 190 2.91 -5.31 13.02
C CYS A 190 1.53 -5.37 12.32
N PHE A 191 0.96 -6.56 12.10
CA PHE A 191 -0.37 -6.73 11.51
C PHE A 191 -1.43 -6.64 12.60
N HIS A 192 -2.03 -5.47 12.72
CA HIS A 192 -3.04 -5.20 13.72
C HIS A 192 -4.44 -5.11 13.12
N SER A 193 -5.46 -5.32 13.96
CA SER A 193 -6.86 -5.23 13.56
C SER A 193 -7.31 -3.78 13.32
N ALA A 194 -8.43 -3.61 12.60
CA ALA A 194 -9.06 -2.31 12.41
C ALA A 194 -9.35 -1.59 13.74
N ASP A 195 -9.79 -2.34 14.75
CA ASP A 195 -10.09 -1.79 16.07
C ASP A 195 -8.83 -1.34 16.83
N TRP A 196 -7.72 -2.08 16.69
CA TRP A 196 -6.45 -1.68 17.29
C TRP A 196 -5.98 -0.36 16.69
N TRP A 197 -5.93 -0.27 15.35
CA TRP A 197 -5.54 0.94 14.63
C TRP A 197 -6.44 2.13 14.94
N ARG A 198 -7.76 1.91 14.98
CA ARG A 198 -8.73 2.96 15.36
C ARG A 198 -8.45 3.50 16.76
N ARG A 199 -8.19 2.61 17.74
CA ARG A 199 -7.86 3.02 19.11
C ARG A 199 -6.55 3.78 19.17
N GLN A 200 -5.51 3.30 18.49
CA GLN A 200 -4.20 3.97 18.46
C GLN A 200 -4.31 5.37 17.87
N TRP A 201 -4.94 5.52 16.71
CA TRP A 201 -5.11 6.82 16.06
C TRP A 201 -5.98 7.76 16.87
N THR A 202 -7.06 7.27 17.47
CA THR A 202 -7.94 8.08 18.34
C THR A 202 -7.19 8.57 19.58
N ARG A 203 -6.40 7.67 20.20
CA ARG A 203 -5.61 7.99 21.41
C ARG A 203 -4.53 9.03 21.14
N SER A 204 -3.94 9.02 19.96
CA SER A 204 -2.93 10.02 19.56
C SER A 204 -3.45 11.46 19.63
N GLY A 205 -4.74 11.65 19.44
CA GLY A 205 -5.38 12.97 19.38
C GLY A 205 -5.05 13.81 18.15
N ALA A 206 -4.17 13.34 17.26
CA ALA A 206 -3.66 14.08 16.12
C ALA A 206 -4.66 14.22 14.97
N VAL A 207 -5.54 13.23 14.82
CA VAL A 207 -6.55 13.18 13.77
C VAL A 207 -7.94 12.91 14.33
N GLU A 208 -8.95 13.29 13.56
CA GLU A 208 -10.29 12.73 13.63
C GLU A 208 -10.32 11.50 12.73
N VAL A 209 -10.56 10.32 13.31
CA VAL A 209 -10.61 9.06 12.55
C VAL A 209 -11.94 8.99 11.78
N GLU A 210 -11.87 9.05 10.46
CA GLU A 210 -13.03 9.03 9.56
C GLU A 210 -13.39 7.61 9.11
N ALA A 211 -12.37 6.73 8.95
CA ALA A 211 -12.56 5.32 8.63
C ALA A 211 -11.51 4.44 9.32
N ALA A 212 -11.91 3.23 9.65
CA ALA A 212 -11.03 2.10 9.98
C ALA A 212 -11.82 0.84 9.63
N ASP A 213 -11.60 0.33 8.42
CA ASP A 213 -12.42 -0.72 7.82
C ASP A 213 -11.59 -1.90 7.39
N TRP A 214 -12.17 -3.09 7.53
CA TRP A 214 -11.66 -4.32 6.96
C TRP A 214 -12.07 -4.46 5.49
N LEU A 215 -11.18 -4.98 4.64
CA LEU A 215 -11.51 -5.30 3.25
C LEU A 215 -12.13 -6.69 3.16
N ASP A 216 -13.45 -6.76 2.95
CA ASP A 216 -14.15 -8.02 2.75
C ASP A 216 -13.59 -8.75 1.52
N ASP A 217 -13.29 -10.04 1.68
CA ASP A 217 -12.65 -10.89 0.67
C ASP A 217 -11.27 -10.41 0.18
N GLY A 218 -10.65 -9.42 0.83
CA GLY A 218 -9.32 -8.91 0.45
C GLY A 218 -8.22 -9.98 0.44
N TRP A 219 -8.35 -11.01 1.27
CA TRP A 219 -7.46 -12.15 1.25
C TRP A 219 -7.50 -12.93 -0.08
N ARG A 220 -8.66 -12.95 -0.78
CA ARG A 220 -8.81 -13.59 -2.10
C ARG A 220 -8.09 -12.79 -3.18
N ASP A 221 -8.19 -11.46 -3.11
CA ASP A 221 -7.47 -10.56 -4.01
C ASP A 221 -5.96 -10.71 -3.79
N TRP A 222 -5.52 -10.84 -2.52
CA TRP A 222 -4.13 -11.08 -2.19
C TRP A 222 -3.63 -12.44 -2.68
N LEU A 223 -4.42 -13.50 -2.50
CA LEU A 223 -4.10 -14.83 -3.00
C LEU A 223 -3.98 -14.85 -4.52
N LEU A 224 -4.97 -14.29 -5.24
CA LEU A 224 -4.92 -14.16 -6.70
C LEU A 224 -3.63 -13.44 -7.14
N TRP A 225 -3.29 -12.34 -6.47
CA TRP A 225 -2.07 -11.61 -6.75
C TRP A 225 -0.81 -12.45 -6.50
N CYS A 226 -0.75 -13.19 -5.41
CA CYS A 226 0.35 -14.12 -5.13
C CYS A 226 0.50 -15.18 -6.23
N GLU A 227 -0.59 -15.72 -6.75
CA GLU A 227 -0.56 -16.70 -7.85
C GLU A 227 0.03 -16.09 -9.13
N VAL A 228 -0.36 -14.87 -9.47
CA VAL A 228 0.20 -14.15 -10.63
C VAL A 228 1.70 -13.86 -10.43
N ILE A 229 2.11 -13.36 -9.27
CA ILE A 229 3.52 -13.05 -9.00
C ILE A 229 4.38 -14.30 -8.95
N ALA A 230 3.88 -15.38 -8.37
CA ALA A 230 4.58 -16.67 -8.35
C ALA A 230 4.86 -17.25 -9.76
N ALA A 231 3.98 -16.94 -10.72
CA ALA A 231 4.13 -17.35 -12.11
C ALA A 231 4.96 -16.37 -12.95
N GLU A 232 4.75 -15.06 -12.79
CA GLU A 232 5.12 -14.07 -13.79
C GLU A 232 6.21 -13.09 -13.37
N SER A 233 6.54 -12.96 -12.06
CA SER A 233 7.58 -12.03 -11.63
C SER A 233 8.94 -12.38 -12.26
N PRO A 234 9.69 -11.41 -12.75
CA PRO A 234 11.04 -11.64 -13.26
C PRO A 234 12.03 -12.03 -12.13
N GLU A 235 11.73 -11.65 -10.89
CA GLU A 235 12.62 -11.82 -9.74
C GLU A 235 12.28 -13.10 -8.96
N GLU A 236 13.27 -14.01 -8.82
CA GLU A 236 13.06 -15.31 -8.14
C GLU A 236 12.63 -15.15 -6.68
N TRP A 237 13.18 -14.18 -5.97
CA TRP A 237 12.81 -13.96 -4.58
C TRP A 237 11.33 -13.53 -4.44
N HIS A 238 10.82 -12.72 -5.38
CA HIS A 238 9.39 -12.36 -5.43
C HIS A 238 8.52 -13.61 -5.66
N ARG A 239 8.91 -14.48 -6.60
CA ARG A 239 8.18 -15.73 -6.86
C ARG A 239 8.15 -16.62 -5.63
N THR A 240 9.27 -16.72 -4.92
CA THR A 240 9.38 -17.54 -3.70
C THR A 240 8.51 -16.97 -2.57
N MET A 241 8.60 -15.68 -2.30
CA MET A 241 7.75 -15.00 -1.33
C MET A 241 6.26 -15.16 -1.66
N ALA A 242 5.89 -14.96 -2.91
CA ALA A 242 4.50 -15.10 -3.36
C ALA A 242 3.95 -16.52 -3.19
N ARG A 243 4.78 -17.56 -3.40
CA ARG A 243 4.37 -18.95 -3.13
C ARG A 243 4.12 -19.16 -1.64
N GLN A 244 5.04 -18.72 -0.77
CA GLN A 244 4.94 -18.87 0.70
C GLN A 244 3.70 -18.15 1.24
N VAL A 245 3.52 -16.88 0.87
CA VAL A 245 2.34 -16.09 1.27
C VAL A 245 1.06 -16.70 0.70
N GLY A 246 1.08 -17.16 -0.55
CA GLY A 246 -0.07 -17.83 -1.17
C GLY A 246 -0.47 -19.13 -0.48
N GLU A 247 0.50 -19.94 -0.01
CA GLU A 247 0.24 -21.15 0.80
C GLU A 247 -0.40 -20.78 2.15
N MET A 248 0.13 -19.78 2.84
CA MET A 248 -0.42 -19.25 4.08
C MET A 248 -1.86 -18.77 3.89
N LEU A 249 -2.14 -17.99 2.85
CA LEU A 249 -3.48 -17.46 2.58
C LEU A 249 -4.48 -18.56 2.21
N ARG A 250 -4.05 -19.61 1.47
CA ARG A 250 -4.91 -20.78 1.19
C ARG A 250 -5.25 -21.54 2.46
N HIS A 251 -4.30 -21.63 3.40
CA HIS A 251 -4.55 -22.28 4.68
C HIS A 251 -5.42 -21.41 5.60
N ASP A 252 -5.20 -20.11 5.61
CA ASP A 252 -5.99 -19.15 6.40
C ASP A 252 -7.44 -19.02 5.94
N GLU A 253 -7.71 -19.08 4.66
CA GLU A 253 -9.05 -18.93 4.07
C GLU A 253 -9.79 -17.65 4.50
N GLY A 254 -9.05 -16.60 4.86
CA GLY A 254 -9.58 -15.31 5.32
C GLY A 254 -10.11 -15.33 6.75
N ARG A 255 -9.73 -16.35 7.55
CA ARG A 255 -10.07 -16.41 8.98
C ARG A 255 -9.40 -15.32 9.78
N ALA A 256 -8.13 -15.04 9.49
CA ALA A 256 -7.32 -14.09 10.23
C ALA A 256 -6.67 -13.00 9.37
N LEU A 257 -6.19 -13.31 8.16
CA LEU A 257 -5.39 -12.41 7.35
C LEU A 257 -6.21 -11.62 6.30
N GLY A 258 -5.84 -10.38 6.09
CA GLY A 258 -6.43 -9.51 5.07
C GLY A 258 -5.85 -8.11 5.13
N PHE A 259 -6.69 -7.11 4.85
CA PHE A 259 -6.28 -5.71 4.82
C PHE A 259 -7.20 -4.82 5.62
N VAL A 260 -6.61 -3.79 6.21
CA VAL A 260 -7.32 -2.69 6.87
C VAL A 260 -6.95 -1.39 6.17
N ARG A 261 -7.94 -0.54 5.92
CA ARG A 261 -7.71 0.86 5.59
C ARG A 261 -8.05 1.73 6.77
N LEU A 262 -7.30 2.82 6.90
CA LEU A 262 -7.51 3.86 7.88
C LEU A 262 -7.55 5.21 7.18
N VAL A 263 -8.47 6.06 7.58
CA VAL A 263 -8.52 7.46 7.14
C VAL A 263 -8.68 8.35 8.36
N GLY A 264 -7.86 9.38 8.43
CA GLY A 264 -7.92 10.40 9.46
C GLY A 264 -7.77 11.80 8.88
N ARG A 265 -8.50 12.76 9.45
CA ARG A 265 -8.38 14.17 9.14
C ARG A 265 -7.56 14.87 10.19
N ARG A 266 -6.51 15.62 9.79
CA ARG A 266 -5.77 16.47 10.70
C ARG A 266 -6.70 17.47 11.36
N LYS A 267 -6.68 17.51 12.70
CA LYS A 267 -7.41 18.52 13.47
C LYS A 267 -6.84 19.92 13.20
N PRO A 268 -7.68 20.98 13.34
CA PRO A 268 -7.25 22.35 13.15
C PRO A 268 -6.07 22.76 14.02
#